data_7a8b5bf1be0e178dd8d95c1ba530cf23
#
_entry.id   7a8b5bf1be0e178dd8d95c1ba530cf23
#
_cell.length_a   1.000
_cell.length_b   1.000
_cell.length_c   1.000
_cell.angle_alpha   90.00
_cell.angle_beta   90.00
_cell.angle_gamma   90.00
#
_symmetry.space_group_name_H-M   'P 1'
#
loop_
_entity.id
_entity.type
_entity.pdbx_description
1 polymer ?
#
loop_
_entity_poly.entity_id
_entity_poly.type
_entity_poly.pdbx_seq_one_letter_code
_entity_poly.pdbx_strand_id
1 'polypeptide(L)'
;MPGPYSGRHFGKKDRRERLSYVYNSGMNRRQFFGTALVAGSAGPAALFAAREPHIAFPTDPRARLGVASYPFRPFIDAPNNQDRDKTKPGMTLLQFPAMVRERFNVRNIEPLNSHFVSLEPRYLHELREAVEKAGMHVINIPTEVGASFYDPAEAKRKIAIANSKKWVDAAVALGSPSVRLHVEGPHGVAPDVGRAAETLRIVADYGAEKNVVINLENDDIETEDAFYLVKVIDAVHHPYLHGLPDFCNSMMKGDEKFNYAAMKAMFQHAYNISHVKDSEVDNGKVYRVDVGKTFGIAKAAGYKGFFSMEWEGQAGPYEGTQQMLDASIKYLSA
;
A
#
# COMPACT_ATOMS: atom_id res chain seq x y z
N MET A 1 -33.81 12.30 27.47
CA MET A 1 -33.63 12.81 26.09
C MET A 1 -32.17 13.15 25.92
N PRO A 2 -31.35 12.43 25.17
CA PRO A 2 -29.98 12.82 24.85
C PRO A 2 -30.02 13.71 23.61
N GLY A 3 -29.30 14.86 23.69
CA GLY A 3 -29.17 15.84 22.63
C GLY A 3 -28.31 15.36 21.48
N PRO A 4 -28.34 16.02 20.32
CA PRO A 4 -27.71 15.56 19.10
C PRO A 4 -26.19 15.69 19.18
N TYR A 5 -25.49 14.62 18.87
CA TYR A 5 -24.05 14.62 18.61
C TYR A 5 -23.76 15.52 17.40
N SER A 6 -23.14 16.67 17.67
CA SER A 6 -22.55 17.47 16.62
C SER A 6 -21.32 16.74 16.08
N GLY A 7 -21.47 16.02 14.99
CA GLY A 7 -20.36 15.48 14.23
C GLY A 7 -19.46 16.63 13.76
N ARG A 8 -18.28 16.75 14.34
CA ARG A 8 -17.21 17.53 13.72
C ARG A 8 -16.79 16.79 12.46
N HIS A 9 -17.04 17.41 11.34
CA HIS A 9 -16.50 17.00 10.06
C HIS A 9 -14.97 16.97 10.17
N PHE A 10 -14.39 15.78 10.20
CA PHE A 10 -13.00 15.60 9.82
C PHE A 10 -12.99 15.61 8.28
N GLY A 11 -12.96 16.80 7.69
CA GLY A 11 -12.61 16.92 6.30
C GLY A 11 -11.21 16.31 6.11
N LYS A 12 -11.03 15.49 5.10
CA LYS A 12 -9.69 15.13 4.62
C LYS A 12 -8.95 16.46 4.47
N LYS A 13 -8.01 16.77 5.39
CA LYS A 13 -7.03 17.83 5.16
C LYS A 13 -6.40 17.50 3.82
N ASP A 14 -6.36 18.49 2.95
CA ASP A 14 -5.82 18.34 1.60
C ASP A 14 -4.51 17.53 1.69
N ARG A 15 -4.49 16.32 1.14
CA ARG A 15 -3.29 15.46 1.09
C ARG A 15 -2.08 16.22 0.53
N ARG A 16 -2.33 17.28 -0.23
CA ARG A 16 -1.34 18.18 -0.84
C ARG A 16 -0.49 18.96 0.16
N GLU A 17 -0.95 19.16 1.40
CA GLU A 17 -0.13 19.77 2.46
C GLU A 17 0.83 18.77 3.12
N ARG A 18 0.64 17.45 2.92
CA ARG A 18 1.47 16.41 3.53
C ARG A 18 2.86 16.26 2.93
N LEU A 19 3.08 16.76 1.70
CA LEU A 19 4.36 16.64 0.99
C LEU A 19 5.48 17.58 1.50
N SER A 20 5.24 18.44 2.49
CA SER A 20 6.19 19.49 2.89
C SER A 20 7.07 19.17 4.10
N TYR A 21 6.96 18.01 4.74
CA TYR A 21 7.84 17.67 5.86
C TYR A 21 9.01 16.81 5.44
N VAL A 22 10.09 17.50 5.11
CA VAL A 22 11.39 16.95 4.76
C VAL A 22 12.07 16.35 5.99
N TYR A 23 12.49 15.11 5.86
CA TYR A 23 13.49 14.46 6.72
C TYR A 23 14.79 15.29 6.76
N ASN A 24 15.03 15.94 7.88
CA ASN A 24 16.31 16.61 8.14
C ASN A 24 17.14 15.73 9.10
N SER A 25 17.82 14.73 8.57
CA SER A 25 18.88 14.03 9.30
C SER A 25 20.20 14.27 8.59
N GLY A 26 21.00 15.16 9.18
CA GLY A 26 22.36 15.39 8.74
C GLY A 26 23.21 14.15 8.91
N MET A 27 23.76 13.63 7.82
CA MET A 27 24.86 12.68 7.84
C MET A 27 26.08 13.30 7.16
N ASN A 28 27.19 13.33 7.91
CA ASN A 28 28.49 13.84 7.51
C ASN A 28 29.07 13.06 6.32
N ARG A 29 29.44 13.81 5.29
CA ARG A 29 30.27 13.33 4.20
C ARG A 29 31.70 13.20 4.70
N ARG A 30 32.23 11.99 4.85
CA ARG A 30 33.66 11.68 4.64
C ARG A 30 33.89 10.17 4.59
N GLN A 31 34.70 9.78 3.58
CA GLN A 31 35.32 8.47 3.36
C GLN A 31 34.50 7.43 2.59
N PHE A 32 34.78 7.35 1.28
CA PHE A 32 35.34 6.15 0.66
C PHE A 32 35.81 6.51 -0.77
N PHE A 33 37.10 6.79 -0.92
CA PHE A 33 37.82 6.66 -2.18
C PHE A 33 38.59 5.33 -2.12
N GLY A 34 38.25 4.42 -2.98
CA GLY A 34 39.01 3.21 -3.23
C GLY A 34 38.94 2.90 -4.72
N THR A 35 39.99 3.28 -5.44
CA THR A 35 40.15 3.08 -6.87
C THR A 35 40.43 1.61 -7.17
N ALA A 36 39.68 1.01 -8.10
CA ALA A 36 40.15 -0.13 -8.89
C ALA A 36 39.59 -0.03 -10.31
N LEU A 37 40.44 0.40 -11.23
CA LEU A 37 40.26 0.21 -12.67
C LEU A 37 40.46 -1.28 -12.99
N VAL A 38 39.42 -1.92 -13.55
CA VAL A 38 39.58 -3.12 -14.34
C VAL A 38 38.87 -2.89 -15.67
N ALA A 39 39.62 -2.72 -16.73
CA ALA A 39 39.18 -2.79 -18.09
C ALA A 39 38.89 -4.27 -18.42
N GLY A 40 37.65 -4.59 -18.82
CA GLY A 40 37.27 -5.93 -19.23
C GLY A 40 36.07 -5.86 -20.16
N SER A 41 36.31 -6.03 -21.46
CA SER A 41 35.44 -6.50 -22.56
C SER A 41 33.93 -6.46 -22.33
N ALA A 42 33.23 -5.62 -23.12
CA ALA A 42 31.80 -5.68 -23.33
C ALA A 42 31.41 -7.04 -23.96
N GLY A 43 31.10 -8.00 -23.11
CA GLY A 43 30.29 -9.16 -23.49
C GLY A 43 28.84 -8.74 -23.66
N PRO A 44 28.02 -9.47 -24.45
CA PRO A 44 26.60 -9.14 -24.58
C PRO A 44 25.98 -9.14 -23.20
N ALA A 45 25.34 -8.03 -22.81
CA ALA A 45 24.51 -7.95 -21.63
C ALA A 45 23.44 -9.04 -21.78
N ALA A 46 23.61 -10.16 -21.10
CA ALA A 46 22.55 -11.12 -20.93
C ALA A 46 21.42 -10.34 -20.23
N LEU A 47 20.34 -10.06 -20.95
CA LEU A 47 19.09 -9.64 -20.39
C LEU A 47 18.68 -10.74 -19.42
N PHE A 48 19.02 -10.58 -18.13
CA PHE A 48 18.43 -11.40 -17.08
C PHE A 48 16.95 -11.03 -17.06
N ALA A 49 16.13 -11.86 -17.70
CA ALA A 49 14.70 -11.80 -17.46
C ALA A 49 14.52 -11.91 -15.95
N ALA A 50 13.94 -10.87 -15.33
CA ALA A 50 13.66 -10.89 -13.90
C ALA A 50 12.84 -12.15 -13.61
N ARG A 51 13.22 -12.89 -12.58
CA ARG A 51 12.48 -14.09 -12.17
C ARG A 51 11.09 -13.63 -11.69
N GLU A 52 10.10 -14.52 -11.86
CA GLU A 52 8.77 -14.30 -11.28
C GLU A 52 8.85 -14.21 -9.75
N PRO A 53 8.01 -13.41 -9.10
CA PRO A 53 7.97 -13.34 -7.64
C PRO A 53 7.63 -14.69 -7.00
N HIS A 54 8.32 -15.02 -5.92
CA HIS A 54 8.08 -16.25 -5.16
C HIS A 54 7.21 -15.98 -3.93
N ILE A 55 5.89 -15.93 -4.11
CA ILE A 55 4.90 -15.78 -3.04
C ILE A 55 4.00 -17.01 -3.03
N ALA A 56 3.94 -17.69 -1.87
CA ALA A 56 3.01 -18.78 -1.65
C ALA A 56 1.65 -18.23 -1.22
N PHE A 57 0.60 -18.47 -1.99
CA PHE A 57 -0.76 -18.06 -1.65
C PHE A 57 -1.51 -19.21 -0.98
N PRO A 58 -2.12 -18.98 0.20
CA PRO A 58 -2.96 -19.97 0.85
C PRO A 58 -4.26 -20.18 0.06
N THR A 59 -4.80 -21.40 0.13
CA THR A 59 -6.09 -21.74 -0.48
C THR A 59 -7.27 -21.57 0.48
N ASP A 60 -7.01 -21.63 1.80
CA ASP A 60 -8.01 -21.39 2.82
C ASP A 60 -8.47 -19.93 2.77
N PRO A 61 -9.80 -19.66 2.66
CA PRO A 61 -10.33 -18.30 2.55
C PRO A 61 -9.87 -17.38 3.68
N ARG A 62 -9.90 -17.83 4.92
CA ARG A 62 -9.49 -17.02 6.08
C ARG A 62 -8.00 -16.72 6.07
N ALA A 63 -7.17 -17.65 5.63
CA ALA A 63 -5.73 -17.45 5.53
C ALA A 63 -5.32 -16.44 4.45
N ARG A 64 -6.23 -16.15 3.50
CA ARG A 64 -6.04 -15.09 2.49
C ARG A 64 -6.40 -13.69 2.99
N LEU A 65 -7.02 -13.57 4.18
CA LEU A 65 -7.46 -12.28 4.71
C LEU A 65 -6.42 -11.65 5.62
N GLY A 66 -6.30 -10.34 5.52
CA GLY A 66 -5.48 -9.49 6.37
C GLY A 66 -6.25 -8.27 6.86
N VAL A 67 -5.66 -7.56 7.82
CA VAL A 67 -6.20 -6.31 8.35
C VAL A 67 -5.16 -5.22 8.21
N ALA A 68 -5.55 -4.14 7.50
CA ALA A 68 -4.74 -2.94 7.40
C ALA A 68 -4.75 -2.16 8.73
N SER A 69 -3.65 -1.52 9.04
CA SER A 69 -3.60 -0.64 10.21
C SER A 69 -4.28 0.72 9.94
N TYR A 70 -4.56 1.05 8.69
CA TYR A 70 -5.19 2.30 8.28
C TYR A 70 -6.55 2.57 8.96
N PRO A 71 -7.52 1.63 9.06
CA PRO A 71 -8.77 1.86 9.81
C PRO A 71 -8.55 2.24 11.27
N PHE A 72 -7.44 1.82 11.85
CA PHE A 72 -7.08 2.04 13.25
C PHE A 72 -6.20 3.26 13.49
N ARG A 73 -5.95 4.10 12.46
CA ARG A 73 -5.14 5.32 12.56
C ARG A 73 -5.52 6.24 13.71
N PRO A 74 -6.80 6.38 14.15
CA PRO A 74 -7.13 7.20 15.31
C PRO A 74 -6.59 6.66 16.64
N PHE A 75 -6.18 5.40 16.69
CA PHE A 75 -5.71 4.71 17.88
C PHE A 75 -4.19 4.51 17.91
N ILE A 76 -3.49 4.56 16.77
CA ILE A 76 -2.06 4.20 16.70
C ILE A 76 -1.16 5.38 17.07
N ASP A 77 -0.40 5.21 18.16
CA ASP A 77 0.60 6.16 18.60
C ASP A 77 1.88 6.04 17.77
N ALA A 78 2.07 6.98 16.84
CA ALA A 78 3.28 7.08 16.04
C ALA A 78 3.60 8.56 15.74
N PRO A 79 4.89 8.94 15.62
CA PRO A 79 5.29 10.33 15.39
C PRO A 79 4.72 10.96 14.12
N ASN A 80 4.58 10.12 13.07
CA ASN A 80 4.13 10.55 11.74
C ASN A 80 2.62 10.36 11.51
N ASN A 81 1.90 9.80 12.50
CA ASN A 81 0.46 9.59 12.39
C ASN A 81 -0.31 10.88 12.72
N GLN A 82 -0.72 11.62 11.69
CA GLN A 82 -1.49 12.85 11.83
C GLN A 82 -2.96 12.60 12.22
N ASP A 83 -3.46 11.38 12.06
CA ASP A 83 -4.86 11.01 12.31
C ASP A 83 -5.09 10.51 13.74
N ARG A 84 -4.06 10.54 14.59
CA ARG A 84 -4.15 10.09 15.99
C ARG A 84 -5.14 10.93 16.80
N ASP A 85 -6.23 10.32 17.24
CA ASP A 85 -7.22 10.93 18.13
C ASP A 85 -6.84 10.70 19.60
N LYS A 86 -6.29 11.73 20.26
CA LYS A 86 -5.83 11.65 21.66
C LYS A 86 -6.96 11.42 22.66
N THR A 87 -8.23 11.52 22.26
CA THR A 87 -9.37 11.19 23.13
C THR A 87 -9.65 9.69 23.18
N LYS A 88 -9.06 8.91 22.27
CA LYS A 88 -9.20 7.46 22.22
C LYS A 88 -8.02 6.76 22.89
N PRO A 89 -8.21 5.53 23.39
CA PRO A 89 -7.10 4.71 23.88
C PRO A 89 -6.00 4.60 22.81
N GLY A 90 -4.73 4.73 23.23
CA GLY A 90 -3.59 4.59 22.35
C GLY A 90 -3.10 3.15 22.29
N MET A 91 -2.57 2.75 21.12
CA MET A 91 -1.76 1.54 20.97
C MET A 91 -0.57 1.84 20.06
N THR A 92 0.52 1.15 20.27
CA THR A 92 1.68 1.22 19.36
C THR A 92 1.52 0.23 18.20
N LEU A 93 2.26 0.44 17.13
CA LEU A 93 2.29 -0.53 16.02
C LEU A 93 2.82 -1.91 16.48
N LEU A 94 3.64 -1.98 17.54
CA LEU A 94 4.11 -3.25 18.14
C LEU A 94 2.97 -4.05 18.81
N GLN A 95 1.91 -3.38 19.25
CA GLN A 95 0.72 -4.00 19.87
C GLN A 95 -0.32 -4.42 18.82
N PHE A 96 -0.27 -3.82 17.63
CA PHE A 96 -1.27 -4.05 16.57
C PHE A 96 -1.39 -5.52 16.14
N PRO A 97 -0.30 -6.31 15.93
CA PRO A 97 -0.41 -7.72 15.57
C PRO A 97 -1.20 -8.56 16.56
N ALA A 98 -0.94 -8.40 17.86
CA ALA A 98 -1.64 -9.12 18.91
C ALA A 98 -3.13 -8.74 18.95
N MET A 99 -3.45 -7.44 18.85
CA MET A 99 -4.83 -6.96 18.79
C MET A 99 -5.58 -7.58 17.61
N VAL A 100 -4.99 -7.57 16.40
CA VAL A 100 -5.62 -8.17 15.22
C VAL A 100 -5.84 -9.68 15.42
N ARG A 101 -4.84 -10.37 15.94
CA ARG A 101 -4.94 -11.82 16.20
C ARG A 101 -6.05 -12.19 17.17
N GLU A 102 -6.14 -11.45 18.26
CA GLU A 102 -7.14 -11.70 19.32
C GLU A 102 -8.55 -11.31 18.89
N ARG A 103 -8.67 -10.15 18.21
CA ARG A 103 -9.98 -9.59 17.89
C ARG A 103 -10.62 -10.21 16.66
N PHE A 104 -9.84 -10.51 15.62
CA PHE A 104 -10.34 -10.90 14.30
C PHE A 104 -10.03 -12.33 13.89
N ASN A 105 -9.18 -13.01 14.63
CA ASN A 105 -8.75 -14.38 14.32
C ASN A 105 -8.24 -14.56 12.88
N VAL A 106 -7.52 -13.58 12.35
CA VAL A 106 -6.73 -13.67 11.11
C VAL A 106 -5.24 -13.68 11.44
N ARG A 107 -4.40 -13.98 10.45
CA ARG A 107 -2.95 -14.11 10.65
C ARG A 107 -2.12 -13.15 9.82
N ASN A 108 -2.75 -12.22 9.12
CA ASN A 108 -2.05 -11.28 8.26
C ASN A 108 -2.38 -9.85 8.67
N ILE A 109 -1.37 -9.00 8.63
CA ILE A 109 -1.50 -7.56 8.83
C ILE A 109 -0.84 -6.80 7.68
N GLU A 110 -1.27 -5.56 7.54
CA GLU A 110 -0.75 -4.59 6.60
C GLU A 110 -0.49 -3.27 7.32
N PRO A 111 0.72 -3.07 7.85
CA PRO A 111 1.07 -1.86 8.59
C PRO A 111 1.34 -0.69 7.65
N LEU A 112 0.62 0.43 7.84
CA LEU A 112 0.80 1.68 7.09
C LEU A 112 2.10 2.38 7.52
N ASN A 113 2.82 2.96 6.57
CA ASN A 113 4.11 3.60 6.80
C ASN A 113 4.09 4.73 7.85
N SER A 114 3.03 5.54 7.92
CA SER A 114 2.90 6.62 8.92
C SER A 114 2.76 6.11 10.36
N HIS A 115 2.49 4.82 10.54
CA HIS A 115 2.39 4.16 11.85
C HIS A 115 3.72 3.64 12.37
N PHE A 116 4.78 3.63 11.54
CA PHE A 116 6.12 3.27 11.98
C PHE A 116 6.75 4.40 12.79
N VAL A 117 7.40 4.03 13.89
CA VAL A 117 8.16 4.99 14.71
C VAL A 117 9.47 5.36 14.00
N SER A 118 10.11 4.38 13.36
CA SER A 118 11.32 4.59 12.56
C SER A 118 11.56 3.42 11.59
N LEU A 119 12.53 3.56 10.69
CA LEU A 119 13.06 2.47 9.85
C LEU A 119 14.43 1.97 10.34
N GLU A 120 14.84 2.34 11.56
CA GLU A 120 16.09 1.86 12.14
C GLU A 120 16.03 0.35 12.36
N PRO A 121 17.12 -0.39 12.14
CA PRO A 121 17.17 -1.85 12.22
C PRO A 121 16.64 -2.40 13.55
N ARG A 122 16.90 -1.71 14.65
CA ARG A 122 16.41 -2.11 15.98
C ARG A 122 14.89 -2.11 16.05
N TYR A 123 14.24 -1.04 15.58
CA TYR A 123 12.77 -0.94 15.62
C TYR A 123 12.12 -1.96 14.67
N LEU A 124 12.67 -2.14 13.47
CA LEU A 124 12.17 -3.16 12.53
C LEU A 124 12.30 -4.58 13.11
N HIS A 125 13.38 -4.85 13.85
CA HIS A 125 13.54 -6.13 14.56
C HIS A 125 12.49 -6.29 15.65
N GLU A 126 12.28 -5.28 16.51
CA GLU A 126 11.25 -5.28 17.56
C GLU A 126 9.85 -5.50 16.98
N LEU A 127 9.53 -4.86 15.85
CA LEU A 127 8.25 -5.05 15.16
C LEU A 127 8.12 -6.47 14.59
N ARG A 128 9.16 -6.98 13.96
CA ARG A 128 9.19 -8.36 13.47
C ARG A 128 8.95 -9.37 14.59
N GLU A 129 9.65 -9.22 15.72
CA GLU A 129 9.44 -10.08 16.90
C GLU A 129 7.98 -10.00 17.41
N ALA A 130 7.38 -8.81 17.44
CA ALA A 130 5.98 -8.64 17.84
C ALA A 130 5.02 -9.37 16.89
N VAL A 131 5.27 -9.29 15.56
CA VAL A 131 4.51 -10.01 14.54
C VAL A 131 4.64 -11.52 14.70
N GLU A 132 5.87 -12.03 14.84
CA GLU A 132 6.17 -13.46 15.01
C GLU A 132 5.57 -14.02 16.31
N LYS A 133 5.70 -13.28 17.42
CA LYS A 133 5.12 -13.65 18.72
C LYS A 133 3.60 -13.76 18.68
N ALA A 134 2.93 -12.92 17.89
CA ALA A 134 1.49 -13.00 17.68
C ALA A 134 1.09 -14.13 16.70
N GLY A 135 2.04 -14.83 16.07
CA GLY A 135 1.80 -15.83 15.03
C GLY A 135 1.21 -15.19 13.76
N MET A 136 1.66 -13.97 13.42
CA MET A 136 1.17 -13.16 12.33
C MET A 136 2.21 -13.06 11.20
N HIS A 137 1.78 -12.53 10.05
CA HIS A 137 2.61 -12.20 8.89
C HIS A 137 2.29 -10.80 8.41
N VAL A 138 3.31 -10.08 7.93
CA VAL A 138 3.12 -8.84 7.16
C VAL A 138 2.94 -9.24 5.69
N ILE A 139 1.84 -8.82 5.06
CA ILE A 139 1.52 -9.20 3.67
C ILE A 139 1.75 -8.06 2.67
N ASN A 140 1.83 -6.83 3.13
CA ASN A 140 2.14 -5.64 2.36
C ASN A 140 2.49 -4.49 3.32
N ILE A 141 3.16 -3.45 2.80
CA ILE A 141 3.39 -2.20 3.53
C ILE A 141 2.97 -1.05 2.61
N PRO A 142 1.80 -0.42 2.83
CA PRO A 142 1.43 0.79 2.12
C PRO A 142 2.37 1.94 2.50
N THR A 143 2.89 2.64 1.50
CA THR A 143 3.92 3.66 1.71
C THR A 143 3.67 4.93 0.91
N GLU A 144 3.98 6.06 1.53
CA GLU A 144 4.13 7.35 0.88
C GLU A 144 5.63 7.68 0.82
N VAL A 145 6.15 7.92 -0.37
CA VAL A 145 7.58 8.18 -0.55
C VAL A 145 7.93 9.66 -0.56
N GLY A 146 6.94 10.55 -0.47
CA GLY A 146 7.10 11.99 -0.35
C GLY A 146 7.69 12.67 -1.60
N ALA A 147 7.63 12.00 -2.76
CA ALA A 147 8.08 12.53 -4.04
C ALA A 147 7.38 11.79 -5.19
N SER A 148 7.14 12.50 -6.30
CA SER A 148 6.44 11.92 -7.46
C SER A 148 7.36 11.13 -8.37
N PHE A 149 6.87 10.00 -8.89
CA PHE A 149 7.55 9.18 -9.88
C PHE A 149 7.54 9.79 -11.28
N TYR A 150 6.69 10.78 -11.54
CA TYR A 150 6.66 11.49 -12.82
C TYR A 150 6.94 12.99 -12.72
N ASP A 151 7.52 13.47 -11.61
CA ASP A 151 7.95 14.87 -11.49
C ASP A 151 8.83 15.25 -12.68
N PRO A 152 8.62 16.42 -13.33
CA PRO A 152 9.49 16.89 -14.40
C PRO A 152 10.95 17.00 -13.99
N ALA A 153 11.22 17.32 -12.72
CA ALA A 153 12.56 17.42 -12.17
C ALA A 153 13.10 16.03 -11.80
N GLU A 154 14.12 15.57 -12.55
CA GLU A 154 14.79 14.29 -12.31
C GLU A 154 15.29 14.13 -10.86
N ALA A 155 15.77 15.21 -10.25
CA ALA A 155 16.25 15.19 -8.86
C ALA A 155 15.14 14.75 -7.88
N LYS A 156 13.88 15.14 -8.13
CA LYS A 156 12.73 14.70 -7.31
C LYS A 156 12.37 13.24 -7.57
N ARG A 157 12.41 12.78 -8.83
CA ARG A 157 12.22 11.37 -9.14
C ARG A 157 13.29 10.49 -8.48
N LYS A 158 14.54 10.95 -8.40
CA LYS A 158 15.61 10.26 -7.63
C LYS A 158 15.30 10.14 -6.14
N ILE A 159 14.61 11.13 -5.55
CA ILE A 159 14.14 11.04 -4.16
C ILE A 159 13.06 9.95 -4.03
N ALA A 160 12.10 9.89 -4.95
CA ALA A 160 11.08 8.84 -4.97
C ALA A 160 11.72 7.44 -5.04
N ILE A 161 12.68 7.23 -5.94
CA ILE A 161 13.44 5.97 -6.05
C ILE A 161 14.16 5.63 -4.73
N ALA A 162 14.90 6.59 -4.18
CA ALA A 162 15.68 6.36 -2.97
C ALA A 162 14.80 6.01 -1.76
N ASN A 163 13.66 6.68 -1.61
CA ASN A 163 12.73 6.42 -0.53
C ASN A 163 11.98 5.09 -0.73
N SER A 164 11.60 4.75 -1.97
CA SER A 164 11.02 3.44 -2.28
C SER A 164 11.96 2.29 -1.90
N LYS A 165 13.26 2.41 -2.21
CA LYS A 165 14.27 1.40 -1.85
C LYS A 165 14.36 1.18 -0.34
N LYS A 166 14.26 2.25 0.48
CA LYS A 166 14.22 2.11 1.94
C LYS A 166 13.03 1.29 2.43
N TRP A 167 11.86 1.45 1.80
CA TRP A 167 10.68 0.68 2.15
C TRP A 167 10.75 -0.76 1.65
N VAL A 168 11.38 -1.01 0.51
CA VAL A 168 11.71 -2.36 0.07
C VAL A 168 12.64 -3.05 1.07
N ASP A 169 13.67 -2.36 1.58
CA ASP A 169 14.57 -2.90 2.60
C ASP A 169 13.82 -3.16 3.93
N ALA A 170 12.89 -2.28 4.33
CA ALA A 170 12.04 -2.49 5.49
C ALA A 170 11.10 -3.70 5.30
N ALA A 171 10.55 -3.89 4.09
CA ALA A 171 9.75 -5.06 3.75
C ALA A 171 10.55 -6.37 3.93
N VAL A 172 11.80 -6.40 3.44
CA VAL A 172 12.72 -7.53 3.66
C VAL A 172 12.94 -7.79 5.15
N ALA A 173 13.21 -6.74 5.94
CA ALA A 173 13.45 -6.86 7.38
C ALA A 173 12.24 -7.43 8.13
N LEU A 174 11.02 -7.11 7.68
CA LEU A 174 9.76 -7.56 8.28
C LEU A 174 9.21 -8.87 7.68
N GLY A 175 9.84 -9.39 6.62
CA GLY A 175 9.34 -10.55 5.90
C GLY A 175 8.08 -10.26 5.07
N SER A 176 7.82 -8.99 4.74
CA SER A 176 6.73 -8.60 3.85
C SER A 176 7.07 -8.94 2.40
N PRO A 177 6.17 -9.60 1.66
CA PRO A 177 6.41 -9.93 0.26
C PRO A 177 6.22 -8.73 -0.70
N SER A 178 5.69 -7.61 -0.22
CA SER A 178 5.41 -6.45 -1.06
C SER A 178 5.38 -5.13 -0.33
N VAL A 179 5.45 -4.06 -1.11
CA VAL A 179 5.12 -2.68 -0.72
C VAL A 179 4.12 -2.10 -1.71
N ARG A 180 3.26 -1.20 -1.26
CA ARG A 180 2.42 -0.38 -2.12
C ARG A 180 3.02 1.03 -2.18
N LEU A 181 3.15 1.58 -3.36
CA LEU A 181 3.63 2.93 -3.61
C LEU A 181 2.50 3.80 -4.18
N HIS A 182 2.44 5.05 -3.75
CA HIS A 182 1.63 6.08 -4.40
C HIS A 182 2.35 6.66 -5.61
N VAL A 183 1.61 6.87 -6.70
CA VAL A 183 2.10 7.50 -7.94
C VAL A 183 1.63 8.95 -8.04
N GLU A 184 1.31 9.56 -6.92
CA GLU A 184 0.86 10.95 -6.84
C GLU A 184 1.79 11.92 -7.56
N GLY A 185 1.21 12.91 -8.23
CA GLY A 185 1.92 13.95 -8.95
C GLY A 185 2.08 15.25 -8.19
N PRO A 186 3.02 16.10 -8.62
CA PRO A 186 3.08 17.47 -8.13
C PRO A 186 1.84 18.25 -8.57
N HIS A 187 1.40 19.19 -7.75
CA HIS A 187 0.25 20.03 -8.08
C HIS A 187 0.40 20.69 -9.46
N GLY A 188 -0.64 20.58 -10.29
CA GLY A 188 -0.68 21.14 -11.64
C GLY A 188 0.15 20.42 -12.70
N VAL A 189 0.74 19.28 -12.37
CA VAL A 189 1.46 18.42 -13.33
C VAL A 189 0.54 17.26 -13.73
N ALA A 190 0.23 17.17 -15.02
CA ALA A 190 -0.55 16.04 -15.53
C ALA A 190 0.21 14.72 -15.38
N PRO A 191 -0.49 13.61 -15.07
CA PRO A 191 0.09 12.27 -15.04
C PRO A 191 0.83 11.94 -16.34
N ASP A 192 2.07 11.44 -16.21
CA ASP A 192 2.96 11.12 -17.33
C ASP A 192 3.40 9.65 -17.26
N VAL A 193 2.83 8.84 -18.14
CA VAL A 193 3.09 7.38 -18.20
C VAL A 193 4.56 7.10 -18.47
N GLY A 194 5.21 7.85 -19.37
CA GLY A 194 6.60 7.59 -19.74
C GLY A 194 7.56 7.83 -18.59
N ARG A 195 7.45 8.99 -17.93
CA ARG A 195 8.29 9.31 -16.77
C ARG A 195 8.02 8.40 -15.57
N ALA A 196 6.75 8.09 -15.31
CA ALA A 196 6.39 7.14 -14.25
C ALA A 196 6.99 5.75 -14.54
N ALA A 197 6.87 5.26 -15.77
CA ALA A 197 7.38 3.96 -16.16
C ALA A 197 8.92 3.89 -16.09
N GLU A 198 9.64 4.91 -16.56
CA GLU A 198 11.10 5.00 -16.45
C GLU A 198 11.55 4.90 -14.98
N THR A 199 10.88 5.65 -14.10
CA THR A 199 11.25 5.74 -12.69
C THR A 199 10.87 4.46 -11.92
N LEU A 200 9.67 3.92 -12.15
CA LEU A 200 9.18 2.72 -11.48
C LEU A 200 9.90 1.45 -11.93
N ARG A 201 10.42 1.39 -13.15
CA ARG A 201 11.27 0.27 -13.59
C ARG A 201 12.48 0.10 -12.68
N ILE A 202 13.15 1.19 -12.31
CA ILE A 202 14.31 1.15 -11.40
C ILE A 202 13.92 0.62 -10.01
N VAL A 203 12.71 0.94 -9.56
CA VAL A 203 12.20 0.44 -8.27
C VAL A 203 11.79 -1.03 -8.37
N ALA A 204 11.16 -1.42 -9.49
CA ALA A 204 10.78 -2.81 -9.74
C ALA A 204 12.02 -3.73 -9.89
N ASP A 205 13.07 -3.27 -10.57
CA ASP A 205 14.36 -3.98 -10.64
C ASP A 205 14.92 -4.23 -9.23
N TYR A 206 14.90 -3.21 -8.36
CA TYR A 206 15.35 -3.35 -6.97
C TYR A 206 14.45 -4.29 -6.16
N GLY A 207 13.13 -4.22 -6.36
CA GLY A 207 12.18 -5.17 -5.79
C GLY A 207 12.49 -6.62 -6.20
N ALA A 208 12.82 -6.84 -7.47
CA ALA A 208 13.19 -8.16 -7.99
C ALA A 208 14.48 -8.72 -7.34
N GLU A 209 15.50 -7.88 -7.13
CA GLU A 209 16.72 -8.27 -6.40
C GLU A 209 16.43 -8.77 -4.98
N LYS A 210 15.37 -8.25 -4.36
CA LYS A 210 14.96 -8.50 -2.97
C LYS A 210 13.78 -9.49 -2.84
N ASN A 211 13.19 -9.92 -3.94
CA ASN A 211 11.94 -10.68 -3.99
C ASN A 211 10.78 -9.94 -3.28
N VAL A 212 10.68 -8.63 -3.49
CA VAL A 212 9.62 -7.77 -2.95
C VAL A 212 8.83 -7.16 -4.12
N VAL A 213 7.55 -7.45 -4.20
CA VAL A 213 6.63 -6.93 -5.23
C VAL A 213 6.31 -5.46 -4.95
N ILE A 214 6.28 -4.67 -6.00
CA ILE A 214 5.85 -3.27 -5.97
C ILE A 214 4.42 -3.20 -6.48
N ASN A 215 3.52 -2.67 -5.67
CA ASN A 215 2.11 -2.53 -6.03
C ASN A 215 1.73 -1.06 -6.19
N LEU A 216 0.87 -0.76 -7.16
CA LEU A 216 0.27 0.55 -7.40
C LEU A 216 -1.22 0.45 -7.13
N GLU A 217 -1.74 1.31 -6.27
CA GLU A 217 -3.15 1.32 -5.88
C GLU A 217 -3.93 2.40 -6.63
N ASN A 218 -5.15 2.11 -7.05
CA ASN A 218 -6.11 3.10 -7.51
C ASN A 218 -6.65 3.89 -6.29
N ASP A 219 -5.95 4.93 -5.87
CA ASP A 219 -6.28 5.73 -4.69
C ASP A 219 -6.77 7.14 -5.06
N ASP A 220 -5.89 8.04 -5.47
CA ASP A 220 -6.30 9.40 -5.87
C ASP A 220 -6.98 9.40 -7.24
N ILE A 221 -8.16 10.03 -7.31
CA ILE A 221 -9.00 10.01 -8.52
C ILE A 221 -8.43 10.80 -9.69
N GLU A 222 -7.48 11.68 -9.48
CA GLU A 222 -6.85 12.51 -10.52
C GLU A 222 -5.51 11.93 -10.97
N THR A 223 -4.68 11.51 -10.01
CA THR A 223 -3.29 11.16 -10.24
C THR A 223 -3.03 9.66 -10.20
N GLU A 224 -3.94 8.87 -9.59
CA GLU A 224 -3.85 7.42 -9.45
C GLU A 224 -5.10 6.72 -10.01
N ASP A 225 -5.67 7.28 -11.08
CA ASP A 225 -6.77 6.64 -11.80
C ASP A 225 -6.37 5.24 -12.28
N ALA A 226 -7.25 4.26 -12.06
CA ALA A 226 -6.99 2.86 -12.38
C ALA A 226 -6.51 2.62 -13.81
N PHE A 227 -7.08 3.32 -14.80
CA PHE A 227 -6.71 3.16 -16.20
C PHE A 227 -5.37 3.83 -16.53
N TYR A 228 -4.99 4.90 -15.80
CA TYR A 228 -3.65 5.46 -15.87
C TYR A 228 -2.63 4.49 -15.30
N LEU A 229 -2.87 3.93 -14.12
CA LEU A 229 -1.96 2.97 -13.47
C LEU A 229 -1.74 1.72 -14.31
N VAL A 230 -2.80 1.18 -14.93
CA VAL A 230 -2.69 0.04 -15.86
C VAL A 230 -1.75 0.38 -17.03
N LYS A 231 -1.86 1.58 -17.62
CA LYS A 231 -0.94 2.01 -18.68
C LYS A 231 0.51 2.12 -18.19
N VAL A 232 0.72 2.55 -16.95
CA VAL A 232 2.06 2.60 -16.34
C VAL A 232 2.61 1.18 -16.14
N ILE A 233 1.82 0.25 -15.59
CA ILE A 233 2.21 -1.13 -15.39
C ILE A 233 2.56 -1.80 -16.71
N ASP A 234 1.73 -1.63 -17.74
CA ASP A 234 1.97 -2.14 -19.10
C ASP A 234 3.25 -1.55 -19.72
N ALA A 235 3.49 -0.25 -19.56
CA ALA A 235 4.69 0.42 -20.08
C ALA A 235 5.97 -0.04 -19.37
N VAL A 236 5.90 -0.33 -18.05
CA VAL A 236 7.03 -0.90 -17.32
C VAL A 236 7.26 -2.35 -17.71
N HIS A 237 6.20 -3.12 -17.87
CA HIS A 237 6.23 -4.53 -18.23
C HIS A 237 7.28 -5.32 -17.44
N HIS A 238 7.10 -5.36 -16.10
CA HIS A 238 8.06 -5.97 -15.18
C HIS A 238 7.36 -6.93 -14.21
N PRO A 239 7.87 -8.18 -13.99
CA PRO A 239 7.20 -9.19 -13.16
C PRO A 239 7.09 -8.83 -11.67
N TYR A 240 7.74 -7.76 -11.22
CA TYR A 240 7.65 -7.23 -9.85
C TYR A 240 6.89 -5.91 -9.75
N LEU A 241 6.18 -5.47 -10.79
CA LEU A 241 5.30 -4.30 -10.72
C LEU A 241 3.87 -4.68 -11.07
N HIS A 242 2.97 -4.52 -10.11
CA HIS A 242 1.58 -4.95 -10.22
C HIS A 242 0.59 -3.89 -9.71
N GLY A 243 -0.68 -4.11 -10.00
CA GLY A 243 -1.78 -3.33 -9.43
C GLY A 243 -2.19 -3.86 -8.06
N LEU A 244 -2.59 -2.95 -7.18
CA LEU A 244 -3.33 -3.22 -5.96
C LEU A 244 -4.75 -2.67 -6.16
N PRO A 245 -5.73 -3.52 -6.54
CA PRO A 245 -7.11 -3.07 -6.66
C PRO A 245 -7.69 -2.68 -5.30
N ASP A 246 -8.11 -1.44 -5.11
CA ASP A 246 -9.00 -1.03 -4.03
C ASP A 246 -10.45 -1.05 -4.50
N PHE A 247 -11.33 -1.70 -3.75
CA PHE A 247 -12.70 -1.98 -4.15
C PHE A 247 -13.57 -0.74 -4.37
N CYS A 248 -13.28 0.37 -3.69
CA CYS A 248 -14.19 1.50 -3.60
C CYS A 248 -13.63 2.85 -4.11
N ASN A 249 -12.32 3.05 -4.10
CA ASN A 249 -11.73 4.37 -4.38
C ASN A 249 -12.18 4.96 -5.74
N SER A 250 -12.30 4.13 -6.77
CA SER A 250 -12.74 4.59 -8.10
C SER A 250 -14.23 5.02 -8.14
N MET A 251 -15.03 4.72 -7.12
CA MET A 251 -16.41 5.22 -7.00
C MET A 251 -16.45 6.76 -6.90
N MET A 252 -15.43 7.38 -6.32
CA MET A 252 -15.37 8.82 -6.14
C MET A 252 -15.22 9.58 -7.47
N LYS A 253 -14.64 8.93 -8.50
CA LYS A 253 -14.45 9.54 -9.83
C LYS A 253 -15.69 9.45 -10.72
N GLY A 254 -16.51 8.43 -10.51
CA GLY A 254 -17.62 8.15 -11.39
C GLY A 254 -18.81 7.52 -10.69
N ASP A 255 -19.34 6.53 -11.35
CA ASP A 255 -20.44 5.73 -10.86
C ASP A 255 -20.00 4.28 -10.62
N GLU A 256 -20.96 3.45 -10.21
CA GLU A 256 -20.74 2.02 -10.00
C GLU A 256 -20.21 1.30 -11.25
N LYS A 257 -20.67 1.69 -12.43
CA LYS A 257 -20.23 1.10 -13.70
C LYS A 257 -18.75 1.43 -13.96
N PHE A 258 -18.34 2.68 -13.69
CA PHE A 258 -16.95 3.11 -13.80
C PHE A 258 -16.07 2.32 -12.81
N ASN A 259 -16.49 2.23 -11.54
CA ASN A 259 -15.75 1.50 -10.50
C ASN A 259 -15.51 0.03 -10.89
N TYR A 260 -16.55 -0.70 -11.35
CA TYR A 260 -16.35 -2.10 -11.74
C TYR A 260 -15.51 -2.26 -13.02
N ALA A 261 -15.54 -1.30 -13.94
CA ALA A 261 -14.62 -1.29 -15.07
C ALA A 261 -13.16 -1.10 -14.62
N ALA A 262 -12.93 -0.17 -13.67
CA ALA A 262 -11.64 0.05 -13.03
C ALA A 262 -11.14 -1.22 -12.30
N MET A 263 -12.01 -1.85 -11.48
CA MET A 263 -11.70 -3.10 -10.81
C MET A 263 -11.31 -4.21 -11.78
N LYS A 264 -12.06 -4.36 -12.88
CA LYS A 264 -11.75 -5.36 -13.89
C LYS A 264 -10.35 -5.12 -14.50
N ALA A 265 -10.02 -3.89 -14.83
CA ALA A 265 -8.72 -3.53 -15.38
C ALA A 265 -7.59 -3.79 -14.37
N MET A 266 -7.76 -3.36 -13.12
CA MET A 266 -6.77 -3.54 -12.06
C MET A 266 -6.55 -5.01 -11.71
N PHE A 267 -7.61 -5.83 -11.59
CA PHE A 267 -7.46 -7.26 -11.29
C PHE A 267 -6.77 -8.07 -12.39
N GLN A 268 -6.77 -7.61 -13.63
CA GLN A 268 -5.98 -8.21 -14.71
C GLN A 268 -4.47 -7.98 -14.53
N HIS A 269 -4.09 -6.99 -13.71
CA HIS A 269 -2.71 -6.61 -13.41
C HIS A 269 -2.33 -6.86 -11.94
N ALA A 270 -3.25 -7.39 -11.13
CA ALA A 270 -3.03 -7.66 -9.71
C ALA A 270 -2.29 -8.98 -9.51
N TYR A 271 -1.43 -9.04 -8.50
CA TYR A 271 -0.68 -10.25 -8.18
C TYR A 271 -0.91 -10.74 -6.75
N ASN A 272 -0.56 -9.97 -5.72
CA ASN A 272 -0.49 -10.50 -4.37
C ASN A 272 -1.40 -9.85 -3.33
N ILE A 273 -1.88 -8.63 -3.53
CA ILE A 273 -2.67 -7.89 -2.54
C ILE A 273 -3.78 -7.06 -3.19
N SER A 274 -4.93 -6.96 -2.54
CA SER A 274 -6.06 -6.08 -2.88
C SER A 274 -6.66 -5.53 -1.59
N HIS A 275 -7.12 -4.27 -1.61
CA HIS A 275 -7.85 -3.66 -0.50
C HIS A 275 -9.36 -3.92 -0.63
N VAL A 276 -9.95 -4.35 0.48
CA VAL A 276 -11.39 -4.53 0.60
C VAL A 276 -11.96 -3.33 1.35
N LYS A 277 -12.77 -2.56 0.65
CA LYS A 277 -13.60 -1.48 1.19
C LYS A 277 -15.05 -1.73 0.78
N ASP A 278 -15.99 -1.55 1.71
CA ASP A 278 -17.44 -1.59 1.40
C ASP A 278 -17.98 -0.19 1.13
N SER A 279 -17.27 0.81 1.59
CA SER A 279 -17.64 2.22 1.45
C SER A 279 -16.41 3.14 1.56
N GLU A 280 -16.55 4.32 0.97
CA GLU A 280 -15.64 5.46 1.11
C GLU A 280 -16.46 6.69 1.51
N VAL A 281 -15.89 7.55 2.31
CA VAL A 281 -16.53 8.80 2.76
C VAL A 281 -15.68 10.00 2.33
N ASP A 282 -16.20 10.77 1.39
CA ASP A 282 -15.55 11.99 0.93
C ASP A 282 -16.52 13.18 1.01
N ASN A 283 -16.09 14.28 1.64
CA ASN A 283 -16.87 15.51 1.83
C ASN A 283 -18.30 15.27 2.36
N GLY A 284 -18.45 14.28 3.27
CA GLY A 284 -19.75 13.90 3.87
C GLY A 284 -20.64 13.04 2.97
N LYS A 285 -20.23 12.77 1.73
CA LYS A 285 -20.90 11.84 0.83
C LYS A 285 -20.35 10.43 1.06
N VAL A 286 -21.25 9.47 1.21
CA VAL A 286 -20.90 8.05 1.35
C VAL A 286 -21.03 7.38 -0.02
N TYR A 287 -19.93 6.83 -0.50
CA TYR A 287 -19.88 5.98 -1.68
C TYR A 287 -19.90 4.52 -1.19
N ARG A 288 -20.70 3.68 -1.84
CA ARG A 288 -20.82 2.26 -1.47
C ARG A 288 -20.58 1.38 -2.68
N VAL A 289 -19.99 0.20 -2.43
CA VAL A 289 -19.74 -0.80 -3.45
C VAL A 289 -20.40 -2.12 -3.06
N ASP A 290 -20.89 -2.86 -4.05
CA ASP A 290 -21.26 -4.26 -3.87
C ASP A 290 -19.99 -5.12 -3.80
N VAL A 291 -19.60 -5.43 -2.56
CA VAL A 291 -18.41 -6.25 -2.26
C VAL A 291 -18.48 -7.62 -2.94
N GLY A 292 -19.69 -8.24 -3.01
CA GLY A 292 -19.86 -9.54 -3.67
C GLY A 292 -19.57 -9.47 -5.17
N LYS A 293 -20.01 -8.40 -5.83
CA LYS A 293 -19.73 -8.16 -7.24
C LYS A 293 -18.24 -7.96 -7.50
N THR A 294 -17.53 -7.24 -6.61
CA THR A 294 -16.09 -7.05 -6.72
C THR A 294 -15.32 -8.35 -6.50
N PHE A 295 -15.70 -9.18 -5.52
CA PHE A 295 -15.12 -10.52 -5.37
C PHE A 295 -15.39 -11.41 -6.61
N GLY A 296 -16.56 -11.27 -7.24
CA GLY A 296 -16.86 -11.92 -8.52
C GLY A 296 -15.90 -11.52 -9.64
N ILE A 297 -15.53 -10.23 -9.72
CA ILE A 297 -14.54 -9.70 -10.68
C ILE A 297 -13.14 -10.30 -10.37
N ALA A 298 -12.72 -10.29 -9.11
CA ALA A 298 -11.45 -10.88 -8.70
C ALA A 298 -11.37 -12.38 -9.04
N LYS A 299 -12.44 -13.13 -8.78
CA LYS A 299 -12.55 -14.57 -9.11
C LYS A 299 -12.49 -14.80 -10.61
N ALA A 300 -13.21 -13.99 -11.41
CA ALA A 300 -13.18 -14.08 -12.88
C ALA A 300 -11.80 -13.75 -13.47
N ALA A 301 -11.01 -12.90 -12.82
CA ALA A 301 -9.62 -12.62 -13.18
C ALA A 301 -8.63 -13.72 -12.74
N GLY A 302 -9.08 -14.74 -12.01
CA GLY A 302 -8.22 -15.79 -11.47
C GLY A 302 -7.32 -15.35 -10.31
N TYR A 303 -7.67 -14.26 -9.62
CA TYR A 303 -6.86 -13.69 -8.56
C TYR A 303 -6.75 -14.62 -7.34
N LYS A 304 -5.54 -14.90 -6.89
CA LYS A 304 -5.21 -15.81 -5.78
C LYS A 304 -4.55 -15.14 -4.59
N GLY A 305 -4.25 -13.84 -4.68
CA GLY A 305 -3.54 -13.08 -3.66
C GLY A 305 -4.36 -12.85 -2.38
N PHE A 306 -3.79 -12.04 -1.50
CA PHE A 306 -4.39 -11.64 -0.23
C PHE A 306 -5.43 -10.53 -0.43
N PHE A 307 -6.35 -10.43 0.54
CA PHE A 307 -7.31 -9.35 0.66
C PHE A 307 -7.14 -8.69 2.02
N SER A 308 -6.79 -7.42 2.05
CA SER A 308 -6.59 -6.63 3.28
C SER A 308 -7.81 -5.76 3.55
N MET A 309 -8.35 -5.85 4.76
CA MET A 309 -9.51 -5.05 5.18
C MET A 309 -9.07 -3.61 5.46
N GLU A 310 -9.54 -2.69 4.65
CA GLU A 310 -9.26 -1.26 4.77
C GLU A 310 -10.55 -0.46 4.94
N TRP A 311 -11.22 -0.68 6.06
CA TRP A 311 -12.51 -0.06 6.35
C TRP A 311 -12.39 1.47 6.53
N GLU A 312 -13.29 2.23 5.88
CA GLU A 312 -13.39 3.70 5.97
C GLU A 312 -14.84 4.20 6.17
N GLY A 313 -15.74 3.35 6.60
CA GLY A 313 -17.14 3.71 6.83
C GLY A 313 -17.37 4.61 8.04
N GLN A 314 -18.64 4.88 8.34
CA GLN A 314 -19.07 5.76 9.43
C GLN A 314 -19.18 5.06 10.80
N ALA A 315 -19.17 3.73 10.84
CA ALA A 315 -19.19 2.96 12.09
C ALA A 315 -17.80 2.93 12.77
N GLY A 316 -17.65 2.17 13.84
CA GLY A 316 -16.34 1.93 14.44
C GLY A 316 -15.46 1.01 13.59
N PRO A 317 -14.12 1.20 13.59
CA PRO A 317 -13.25 0.38 12.75
C PRO A 317 -13.24 -1.10 13.16
N TYR A 318 -13.50 -1.42 14.42
CA TYR A 318 -13.58 -2.80 14.89
C TYR A 318 -14.77 -3.56 14.31
N GLU A 319 -15.94 -2.95 14.36
CA GLU A 319 -17.18 -3.52 13.83
C GLU A 319 -17.17 -3.59 12.31
N GLY A 320 -16.72 -2.51 11.65
CA GLY A 320 -16.63 -2.44 10.19
C GLY A 320 -15.63 -3.44 9.62
N THR A 321 -14.45 -3.56 10.22
CA THR A 321 -13.45 -4.57 9.83
C THR A 321 -14.00 -5.98 9.99
N GLN A 322 -14.72 -6.29 11.12
CA GLN A 322 -15.31 -7.60 11.31
C GLN A 322 -16.38 -7.93 10.26
N GLN A 323 -17.26 -6.97 9.94
CA GLN A 323 -18.27 -7.15 8.90
C GLN A 323 -17.65 -7.45 7.53
N MET A 324 -16.59 -6.73 7.17
CA MET A 324 -15.87 -6.98 5.90
C MET A 324 -15.17 -8.34 5.90
N LEU A 325 -14.58 -8.78 7.01
CA LEU A 325 -13.99 -10.11 7.12
C LEU A 325 -15.04 -11.21 6.92
N ASP A 326 -16.21 -11.09 7.57
CA ASP A 326 -17.28 -12.07 7.46
C ASP A 326 -17.85 -12.13 6.03
N ALA A 327 -18.06 -10.98 5.40
CA ALA A 327 -18.46 -10.89 4.01
C ALA A 327 -17.41 -11.52 3.07
N SER A 328 -16.12 -11.22 3.28
CA SER A 328 -15.01 -11.74 2.48
C SER A 328 -14.91 -13.26 2.56
N ILE A 329 -15.02 -13.83 3.76
CA ILE A 329 -15.02 -15.29 3.95
C ILE A 329 -16.17 -15.93 3.16
N LYS A 330 -17.36 -15.37 3.24
CA LYS A 330 -18.54 -15.86 2.50
C LYS A 330 -18.28 -15.92 0.99
N TYR A 331 -17.75 -14.84 0.41
CA TYR A 331 -17.50 -14.77 -1.04
C TYR A 331 -16.31 -15.58 -1.51
N LEU A 332 -15.28 -15.76 -0.68
CA LEU A 332 -14.13 -16.60 -1.00
C LEU A 332 -14.43 -18.09 -0.84
N SER A 333 -15.42 -18.47 -0.04
CA SER A 333 -15.85 -19.87 0.16
C SER A 333 -16.87 -20.35 -0.87
N ALA A 334 -17.48 -19.43 -1.63
CA ALA A 334 -18.44 -19.71 -2.69
C ALA A 334 -17.73 -19.93 -4.04
#